data_b8c01e9473ef12f5f2372355769562c7
#
_entry.id   b8c01e9473ef12f5f2372355769562c7
#
_cell.length_a   1.000
_cell.length_b   1.000
_cell.length_c   1.000
_cell.angle_alpha   90.00
_cell.angle_beta   90.00
_cell.angle_gamma   90.00
#
_symmetry.space_group_name_H-M   'P 1'
#
loop_
_entity.id
_entity.type
_entity.pdbx_description
1 polymer ?
#
loop_
_entity_poly.entity_id
_entity_poly.type
_entity_poly.pdbx_seq_one_letter_code
_entity_poly.pdbx_strand_id
1 'polypeptide(L)'
;MAVTGAVADTDVAVKPMARDRVALVLIALAMGGFAIGVTEFAAMSILPHFAAGLGVDAPTAGHVISAYAAGVVVGAPILAVLGARSPRWLLLIGFMALFAVGNGLSAVAPTYEWMLVFRFLSGVPHGAYFGVAALVAASIVPLHLRTRAVSTILMGLTVATVIGVPFANLVSHAFGWRWTFAIVSVLAVITMGLVALFAPRDPAHADASPLRELGALKRSQVWLTLGVGAIGFGGMFCVYAYLASTLQAVTGVGPEILPWVFAVFGIGMFLGNILGAWAADRIGFPAAGGLLLWSAAALALYPFAAPHLWAVMVVVFLIGGGGGLGSVLQTRLMDVAGDAQTLAAALNHSAFNTANALGPLLGGLAIAAGYGWASTGWVGMGLSLGGFAIFVVAWVVGSRRAAR
;
A
#
# COMPACT_ATOMS: atom_id res chain seq x y z
N MET A 1 -27.69 -53.27 19.07
CA MET A 1 -28.14 -52.48 17.92
C MET A 1 -27.38 -51.15 17.98
N ALA A 2 -26.32 -51.04 17.22
CA ALA A 2 -25.50 -49.82 17.11
C ALA A 2 -25.97 -49.11 15.85
N VAL A 3 -26.49 -47.90 16.00
CA VAL A 3 -26.83 -46.99 14.89
C VAL A 3 -25.62 -46.15 14.60
N THR A 4 -24.81 -46.54 13.62
CA THR A 4 -23.77 -45.71 13.01
C THR A 4 -24.44 -44.71 12.07
N GLY A 5 -24.62 -43.48 12.56
CA GLY A 5 -25.00 -42.35 11.72
C GLY A 5 -23.79 -41.92 10.88
N ALA A 6 -23.80 -42.23 9.60
CA ALA A 6 -22.89 -41.70 8.63
C ALA A 6 -23.13 -40.18 8.49
N VAL A 7 -22.22 -39.37 8.98
CA VAL A 7 -22.17 -37.95 8.64
C VAL A 7 -21.78 -37.88 7.15
N ALA A 8 -22.74 -37.54 6.31
CA ALA A 8 -22.48 -37.28 4.90
C ALA A 8 -21.59 -36.03 4.78
N ASP A 9 -20.33 -36.29 4.49
CA ASP A 9 -19.35 -35.27 4.12
C ASP A 9 -19.74 -34.76 2.72
N THR A 10 -20.61 -33.76 2.66
CA THR A 10 -20.92 -33.05 1.42
C THR A 10 -19.82 -32.09 1.10
N ASP A 11 -18.61 -32.62 0.82
CA ASP A 11 -17.60 -31.90 0.09
C ASP A 11 -18.16 -31.61 -1.32
N VAL A 12 -18.80 -30.45 -1.47
CA VAL A 12 -19.12 -29.91 -2.79
C VAL A 12 -17.77 -29.57 -3.43
N ALA A 13 -17.21 -30.55 -4.13
CA ALA A 13 -15.99 -30.42 -4.89
C ALA A 13 -16.19 -29.29 -5.93
N VAL A 14 -15.76 -28.08 -5.58
CA VAL A 14 -15.72 -26.96 -6.51
C VAL A 14 -14.83 -27.41 -7.67
N LYS A 15 -15.44 -27.60 -8.85
CA LYS A 15 -14.74 -28.04 -10.06
C LYS A 15 -13.54 -27.11 -10.27
N PRO A 16 -12.30 -27.61 -10.28
CA PRO A 16 -11.13 -26.75 -10.35
C PRO A 16 -11.19 -25.93 -11.63
N MET A 17 -11.08 -24.62 -11.49
CA MET A 17 -11.02 -23.71 -12.64
C MET A 17 -9.80 -24.04 -13.50
N ALA A 18 -9.93 -23.99 -14.84
CA ALA A 18 -8.80 -24.20 -15.74
C ALA A 18 -7.65 -23.22 -15.43
N ARG A 19 -6.41 -23.70 -15.50
CA ARG A 19 -5.21 -22.91 -15.11
C ARG A 19 -5.13 -21.58 -15.85
N ASP A 20 -5.45 -21.54 -17.14
CA ASP A 20 -5.44 -20.33 -17.96
C ASP A 20 -6.48 -19.32 -17.46
N ARG A 21 -7.64 -19.78 -17.05
CA ARG A 21 -8.68 -18.93 -16.50
C ARG A 21 -8.29 -18.37 -15.12
N VAL A 22 -7.63 -19.15 -14.27
CA VAL A 22 -7.05 -18.68 -13.01
C VAL A 22 -6.04 -17.57 -13.27
N ALA A 23 -5.13 -17.77 -14.24
CA ALA A 23 -4.13 -16.76 -14.59
C ALA A 23 -4.79 -15.44 -15.06
N LEU A 24 -5.81 -15.51 -15.91
CA LEU A 24 -6.55 -14.32 -16.38
C LEU A 24 -7.24 -13.58 -15.24
N VAL A 25 -7.85 -14.28 -14.28
CA VAL A 25 -8.43 -13.65 -13.09
C VAL A 25 -7.36 -12.96 -12.27
N LEU A 26 -6.24 -13.63 -11.99
CA LEU A 26 -5.15 -13.05 -11.21
C LEU A 26 -4.53 -11.82 -11.89
N ILE A 27 -4.38 -11.85 -13.23
CA ILE A 27 -3.92 -10.69 -14.01
C ILE A 27 -4.94 -9.54 -13.92
N ALA A 28 -6.24 -9.82 -14.05
CA ALA A 28 -7.29 -8.82 -13.91
C ALA A 28 -7.25 -8.13 -12.54
N LEU A 29 -7.07 -8.90 -11.47
CA LEU A 29 -6.96 -8.39 -10.11
C LEU A 29 -5.64 -7.63 -9.88
N ALA A 30 -4.52 -8.12 -10.42
CA ALA A 30 -3.22 -7.47 -10.33
C ALA A 30 -3.17 -6.14 -11.10
N MET A 31 -3.94 -6.02 -12.21
CA MET A 31 -4.10 -4.75 -12.94
C MET A 31 -4.71 -3.66 -12.04
N GLY A 32 -5.69 -3.99 -11.19
CA GLY A 32 -6.21 -3.03 -10.21
C GLY A 32 -5.17 -2.64 -9.17
N GLY A 33 -4.37 -3.62 -8.68
CA GLY A 33 -3.23 -3.35 -7.81
C GLY A 33 -2.20 -2.45 -8.48
N PHE A 34 -1.94 -2.63 -9.78
CA PHE A 34 -1.08 -1.76 -10.57
C PHE A 34 -1.63 -0.34 -10.69
N ALA A 35 -2.91 -0.18 -11.04
CA ALA A 35 -3.55 1.14 -11.17
C ALA A 35 -3.52 1.90 -9.83
N ILE A 36 -3.81 1.22 -8.71
CA ILE A 36 -3.73 1.77 -7.35
C ILE A 36 -2.29 2.17 -7.02
N GLY A 37 -1.31 1.31 -7.28
CA GLY A 37 0.10 1.61 -7.03
C GLY A 37 0.60 2.80 -7.85
N VAL A 38 0.20 2.92 -9.12
CA VAL A 38 0.58 4.07 -9.94
C VAL A 38 0.06 5.37 -9.31
N THR A 39 -1.23 5.47 -8.95
CA THR A 39 -1.76 6.72 -8.38
C THR A 39 -1.17 7.06 -7.02
N GLU A 40 -0.89 6.04 -6.20
CA GLU A 40 -0.35 6.24 -4.85
C GLU A 40 1.08 6.80 -4.91
N PHE A 41 1.95 6.14 -5.66
CA PHE A 41 3.37 6.49 -5.70
C PHE A 41 3.70 7.57 -6.75
N ALA A 42 2.97 7.63 -7.88
CA ALA A 42 3.21 8.65 -8.88
C ALA A 42 2.89 10.06 -8.37
N ALA A 43 1.83 10.23 -7.57
CA ALA A 43 1.51 11.54 -6.98
C ALA A 43 2.68 12.13 -6.19
N MET A 44 3.47 11.30 -5.50
CA MET A 44 4.68 11.73 -4.80
C MET A 44 5.81 12.08 -5.77
N SER A 45 6.02 11.25 -6.80
CA SER A 45 7.11 11.44 -7.76
C SER A 45 6.94 12.68 -8.65
N ILE A 46 5.68 13.08 -8.92
CA ILE A 46 5.36 14.26 -9.73
C ILE A 46 4.98 15.49 -8.86
N LEU A 47 5.24 15.44 -7.56
CA LEU A 47 4.88 16.49 -6.60
C LEU A 47 5.28 17.90 -7.07
N PRO A 48 6.50 18.17 -7.57
CA PRO A 48 6.87 19.51 -8.03
C PRO A 48 6.00 20.00 -9.19
N HIS A 49 5.63 19.11 -10.11
CA HIS A 49 4.84 19.47 -11.30
C HIS A 49 3.41 19.88 -10.94
N PHE A 50 2.73 19.11 -10.06
CA PHE A 50 1.38 19.48 -9.70
C PHE A 50 1.33 20.59 -8.66
N ALA A 51 2.35 20.76 -7.80
CA ALA A 51 2.49 21.90 -6.92
C ALA A 51 2.53 23.21 -7.73
N ALA A 52 3.42 23.27 -8.73
CA ALA A 52 3.49 24.41 -9.65
C ALA A 52 2.17 24.60 -10.42
N GLY A 53 1.54 23.53 -10.91
CA GLY A 53 0.30 23.59 -11.66
C GLY A 53 -0.95 23.98 -10.87
N LEU A 54 -0.91 23.86 -9.53
CA LEU A 54 -1.96 24.30 -8.60
C LEU A 54 -1.61 25.63 -7.90
N GLY A 55 -0.42 26.18 -8.14
CA GLY A 55 0.02 27.46 -7.57
C GLY A 55 0.30 27.39 -6.05
N VAL A 56 0.74 26.23 -5.56
CA VAL A 56 1.08 25.99 -4.15
C VAL A 56 2.55 25.54 -4.01
N ASP A 57 3.11 25.66 -2.81
CA ASP A 57 4.44 25.10 -2.53
C ASP A 57 4.39 23.57 -2.36
N ALA A 58 5.54 22.91 -2.42
CA ALA A 58 5.62 21.46 -2.32
C ALA A 58 5.20 20.91 -0.94
N PRO A 59 5.48 21.54 0.21
CA PRO A 59 4.92 21.13 1.49
C PRO A 59 3.38 21.13 1.51
N THR A 60 2.75 22.19 1.01
CA THR A 60 1.30 22.30 0.87
C THR A 60 0.75 21.23 -0.09
N ALA A 61 1.41 21.01 -1.23
CA ALA A 61 1.06 19.97 -2.17
C ALA A 61 1.15 18.56 -1.55
N GLY A 62 2.03 18.34 -0.59
CA GLY A 62 2.14 17.10 0.19
C GLY A 62 0.83 16.68 0.88
N HIS A 63 -0.03 17.63 1.25
CA HIS A 63 -1.34 17.33 1.83
C HIS A 63 -2.26 16.56 0.86
N VAL A 64 -2.05 16.66 -0.43
CA VAL A 64 -2.77 15.90 -1.47
C VAL A 64 -2.50 14.40 -1.34
N ILE A 65 -1.27 14.03 -0.95
CA ILE A 65 -0.87 12.64 -0.65
C ILE A 65 -1.57 12.19 0.63
N SER A 66 -1.51 13.02 1.67
CA SER A 66 -2.16 12.74 2.96
C SER A 66 -3.69 12.62 2.83
N ALA A 67 -4.33 13.40 1.96
CA ALA A 67 -5.76 13.31 1.70
C ALA A 67 -6.15 11.96 1.08
N TYR A 68 -5.37 11.46 0.11
CA TYR A 68 -5.57 10.13 -0.45
C TYR A 68 -5.43 9.04 0.62
N ALA A 69 -4.36 9.10 1.39
CA ALA A 69 -4.10 8.15 2.45
C ALA A 69 -5.19 8.17 3.54
N ALA A 70 -5.70 9.34 3.90
CA ALA A 70 -6.86 9.47 4.80
C ALA A 70 -8.11 8.81 4.21
N GLY A 71 -8.33 8.94 2.90
CA GLY A 71 -9.39 8.23 2.18
C GLY A 71 -9.26 6.71 2.33
N VAL A 72 -8.04 6.15 2.22
CA VAL A 72 -7.80 4.71 2.40
C VAL A 72 -8.08 4.27 3.84
N VAL A 73 -7.58 5.04 4.82
CA VAL A 73 -7.76 4.72 6.26
C VAL A 73 -9.23 4.66 6.64
N VAL A 74 -10.03 5.62 6.16
CA VAL A 74 -11.46 5.71 6.44
C VAL A 74 -12.26 4.72 5.59
N GLY A 75 -11.92 4.62 4.31
CA GLY A 75 -12.69 3.85 3.34
C GLY A 75 -12.58 2.34 3.53
N ALA A 76 -11.39 1.82 3.84
CA ALA A 76 -11.17 0.38 3.92
C ALA A 76 -12.09 -0.32 4.95
N PRO A 77 -12.19 0.10 6.22
CA PRO A 77 -13.10 -0.54 7.18
C PRO A 77 -14.57 -0.31 6.84
N ILE A 78 -14.95 0.88 6.37
CA ILE A 78 -16.34 1.22 6.04
C ILE A 78 -16.82 0.34 4.87
N LEU A 79 -16.05 0.28 3.79
CA LEU A 79 -16.43 -0.49 2.61
C LEU A 79 -16.34 -2.00 2.85
N ALA A 80 -15.43 -2.47 3.72
CA ALA A 80 -15.39 -3.88 4.14
C ALA A 80 -16.68 -4.28 4.88
N VAL A 81 -17.17 -3.44 5.78
CA VAL A 81 -18.43 -3.68 6.52
C VAL A 81 -19.64 -3.57 5.62
N LEU A 82 -19.77 -2.51 4.82
CA LEU A 82 -20.92 -2.29 3.93
C LEU A 82 -21.00 -3.34 2.83
N GLY A 83 -19.85 -3.79 2.32
CA GLY A 83 -19.74 -4.75 1.23
C GLY A 83 -19.82 -6.22 1.66
N ALA A 84 -19.78 -6.53 2.96
CA ALA A 84 -19.60 -7.90 3.45
C ALA A 84 -20.61 -8.92 2.90
N ARG A 85 -21.83 -8.51 2.62
CA ARG A 85 -22.90 -9.37 2.07
C ARG A 85 -23.02 -9.36 0.55
N SER A 86 -22.30 -8.47 -0.12
CA SER A 86 -22.41 -8.27 -1.57
C SER A 86 -21.52 -9.26 -2.34
N PRO A 87 -21.90 -9.64 -3.58
CA PRO A 87 -21.03 -10.42 -4.46
C PRO A 87 -19.68 -9.75 -4.67
N ARG A 88 -18.58 -10.47 -4.51
CA ARG A 88 -17.22 -9.91 -4.55
C ARG A 88 -16.88 -9.30 -5.90
N TRP A 89 -17.32 -9.90 -7.01
CA TRP A 89 -17.07 -9.38 -8.35
C TRP A 89 -17.73 -8.01 -8.56
N LEU A 90 -18.95 -7.79 -8.03
CA LEU A 90 -19.62 -6.49 -8.07
C LEU A 90 -18.91 -5.45 -7.19
N LEU A 91 -18.43 -5.85 -6.02
CA LEU A 91 -17.64 -4.98 -5.15
C LEU A 91 -16.36 -4.51 -5.84
N LEU A 92 -15.63 -5.42 -6.50
CA LEU A 92 -14.40 -5.07 -7.24
C LEU A 92 -14.68 -4.06 -8.35
N ILE A 93 -15.76 -4.26 -9.12
CA ILE A 93 -16.19 -3.32 -10.16
C ILE A 93 -16.58 -1.97 -9.55
N GLY A 94 -17.40 -1.97 -8.48
CA GLY A 94 -17.82 -0.75 -7.80
C GLY A 94 -16.65 0.03 -7.19
N PHE A 95 -15.67 -0.66 -6.60
CA PHE A 95 -14.47 -0.03 -6.07
C PHE A 95 -13.60 0.58 -7.18
N MET A 96 -13.43 -0.12 -8.30
CA MET A 96 -12.70 0.43 -9.44
C MET A 96 -13.47 1.56 -10.14
N ALA A 97 -14.81 1.55 -10.15
CA ALA A 97 -15.60 2.65 -10.64
C ALA A 97 -15.41 3.92 -9.80
N LEU A 98 -15.51 3.80 -8.47
CA LEU A 98 -15.24 4.91 -7.54
C LEU A 98 -13.80 5.42 -7.70
N PHE A 99 -12.84 4.50 -7.85
CA PHE A 99 -11.44 4.82 -8.06
C PHE A 99 -11.21 5.55 -9.40
N ALA A 100 -11.85 5.10 -10.48
CA ALA A 100 -11.79 5.75 -11.79
C ALA A 100 -12.35 7.17 -11.74
N VAL A 101 -13.53 7.35 -11.12
CA VAL A 101 -14.16 8.66 -10.93
C VAL A 101 -13.25 9.58 -10.10
N GLY A 102 -12.73 9.13 -8.96
CA GLY A 102 -11.87 9.93 -8.09
C GLY A 102 -10.58 10.39 -8.80
N ASN A 103 -9.93 9.51 -9.58
CA ASN A 103 -8.74 9.87 -10.35
C ASN A 103 -9.08 10.74 -11.56
N GLY A 104 -10.18 10.46 -12.27
CA GLY A 104 -10.68 11.32 -13.37
C GLY A 104 -10.98 12.74 -12.90
N LEU A 105 -11.63 12.90 -11.75
CA LEU A 105 -11.87 14.20 -11.12
C LEU A 105 -10.55 14.88 -10.70
N SER A 106 -9.58 14.11 -10.18
CA SER A 106 -8.24 14.62 -9.87
C SER A 106 -7.52 15.17 -11.10
N ALA A 107 -7.70 14.55 -12.28
CA ALA A 107 -7.14 15.03 -13.55
C ALA A 107 -7.69 16.39 -13.97
N VAL A 108 -8.94 16.71 -13.62
CA VAL A 108 -9.60 17.97 -13.99
C VAL A 108 -9.74 18.94 -12.81
N ALA A 109 -9.10 18.68 -11.68
CA ALA A 109 -9.18 19.51 -10.49
C ALA A 109 -8.84 20.97 -10.81
N PRO A 110 -9.76 21.93 -10.57
CA PRO A 110 -9.54 23.33 -10.91
C PRO A 110 -8.68 24.06 -9.87
N THR A 111 -8.77 23.64 -8.59
CA THR A 111 -8.04 24.25 -7.47
C THR A 111 -7.43 23.20 -6.55
N TYR A 112 -6.55 23.65 -5.67
CA TYR A 112 -5.94 22.81 -4.65
C TYR A 112 -6.98 22.15 -3.71
N GLU A 113 -8.02 22.86 -3.28
CA GLU A 113 -9.06 22.35 -2.39
C GLU A 113 -9.86 21.23 -3.05
N TRP A 114 -10.24 21.38 -4.31
CA TRP A 114 -10.88 20.31 -5.07
C TRP A 114 -9.95 19.11 -5.25
N MET A 115 -8.66 19.35 -5.46
CA MET A 115 -7.70 18.26 -5.54
C MET A 115 -7.66 17.46 -4.24
N LEU A 116 -7.68 18.09 -3.05
CA LEU A 116 -7.76 17.38 -1.77
C LEU A 116 -8.99 16.48 -1.68
N VAL A 117 -10.17 17.03 -2.03
CA VAL A 117 -11.44 16.27 -2.00
C VAL A 117 -11.39 15.07 -2.95
N PHE A 118 -10.93 15.27 -4.18
CA PHE A 118 -10.90 14.22 -5.20
C PHE A 118 -9.85 13.14 -4.87
N ARG A 119 -8.75 13.52 -4.27
CA ARG A 119 -7.73 12.58 -3.78
C ARG A 119 -8.25 11.74 -2.61
N PHE A 120 -8.93 12.35 -1.65
CA PHE A 120 -9.61 11.61 -0.58
C PHE A 120 -10.58 10.59 -1.18
N LEU A 121 -11.43 11.01 -2.11
CA LEU A 121 -12.43 10.16 -2.76
C LEU A 121 -11.77 8.98 -3.52
N SER A 122 -10.67 9.22 -4.23
CA SER A 122 -9.93 8.17 -4.94
C SER A 122 -9.23 7.18 -4.00
N GLY A 123 -8.89 7.60 -2.77
CA GLY A 123 -8.31 6.73 -1.74
C GLY A 123 -9.32 5.77 -1.11
N VAL A 124 -10.60 6.17 -0.99
CA VAL A 124 -11.64 5.40 -0.29
C VAL A 124 -11.72 3.93 -0.71
N PRO A 125 -11.74 3.54 -1.98
CA PRO A 125 -11.86 2.14 -2.39
C PRO A 125 -10.56 1.31 -2.29
N HIS A 126 -9.39 1.92 -2.13
CA HIS A 126 -8.08 1.28 -2.24
C HIS A 126 -7.94 0.03 -1.35
N GLY A 127 -8.06 0.19 -0.02
CA GLY A 127 -7.85 -0.91 0.93
C GLY A 127 -8.91 -1.99 0.81
N ALA A 128 -10.16 -1.60 0.55
CA ALA A 128 -11.27 -2.53 0.33
C ALA A 128 -11.08 -3.35 -0.95
N TYR A 129 -10.55 -2.75 -2.03
CA TYR A 129 -10.20 -3.48 -3.25
C TYR A 129 -9.22 -4.61 -2.97
N PHE A 130 -8.09 -4.32 -2.31
CA PHE A 130 -7.09 -5.35 -2.00
C PHE A 130 -7.64 -6.45 -1.11
N GLY A 131 -8.46 -6.12 -0.11
CA GLY A 131 -9.10 -7.09 0.76
C GLY A 131 -9.99 -8.07 -0.02
N VAL A 132 -10.90 -7.54 -0.87
CA VAL A 132 -11.82 -8.36 -1.67
C VAL A 132 -11.06 -9.13 -2.77
N ALA A 133 -10.09 -8.50 -3.44
CA ALA A 133 -9.26 -9.14 -4.46
C ALA A 133 -8.48 -10.33 -3.89
N ALA A 134 -7.91 -10.20 -2.68
CA ALA A 134 -7.24 -11.29 -1.99
C ALA A 134 -8.18 -12.48 -1.71
N LEU A 135 -9.41 -12.21 -1.27
CA LEU A 135 -10.43 -13.26 -1.05
C LEU A 135 -10.81 -13.96 -2.35
N VAL A 136 -11.01 -13.24 -3.45
CA VAL A 136 -11.28 -13.82 -4.77
C VAL A 136 -10.10 -14.67 -5.23
N ALA A 137 -8.87 -14.18 -5.15
CA ALA A 137 -7.68 -14.93 -5.54
C ALA A 137 -7.51 -16.21 -4.72
N ALA A 138 -7.73 -16.15 -3.41
CA ALA A 138 -7.63 -17.31 -2.53
C ALA A 138 -8.73 -18.35 -2.80
N SER A 139 -9.91 -17.94 -3.28
CA SER A 139 -11.04 -18.85 -3.54
C SER A 139 -10.92 -19.65 -4.83
N ILE A 140 -10.10 -19.22 -5.80
CA ILE A 140 -9.98 -19.85 -7.11
C ILE A 140 -8.81 -20.82 -7.23
N VAL A 141 -8.02 -20.98 -6.17
CA VAL A 141 -6.83 -21.85 -6.13
C VAL A 141 -6.89 -22.83 -4.96
N PRO A 142 -6.21 -24.01 -5.04
CA PRO A 142 -6.06 -24.92 -3.92
C PRO A 142 -5.42 -24.26 -2.70
N LEU A 143 -5.65 -24.78 -1.50
CA LEU A 143 -5.22 -24.22 -0.21
C LEU A 143 -3.72 -23.90 -0.18
N HIS A 144 -2.87 -24.79 -0.69
CA HIS A 144 -1.41 -24.62 -0.72
C HIS A 144 -0.91 -23.55 -1.70
N LEU A 145 -1.75 -23.02 -2.60
CA LEU A 145 -1.41 -21.95 -3.55
C LEU A 145 -2.01 -20.59 -3.19
N ARG A 146 -2.81 -20.50 -2.12
CA ARG A 146 -3.51 -19.25 -1.74
C ARG A 146 -2.57 -18.09 -1.52
N THR A 147 -1.50 -18.28 -0.75
CA THR A 147 -0.49 -17.24 -0.49
C THR A 147 0.12 -16.73 -1.79
N ARG A 148 0.45 -17.64 -2.72
CA ARG A 148 1.01 -17.27 -4.03
C ARG A 148 0.02 -16.46 -4.87
N ALA A 149 -1.26 -16.83 -4.87
CA ALA A 149 -2.30 -16.11 -5.59
C ALA A 149 -2.50 -14.69 -5.04
N VAL A 150 -2.55 -14.52 -3.71
CA VAL A 150 -2.63 -13.21 -3.05
C VAL A 150 -1.39 -12.37 -3.36
N SER A 151 -0.20 -12.96 -3.29
CA SER A 151 1.05 -12.27 -3.63
C SER A 151 1.08 -11.77 -5.07
N THR A 152 0.44 -12.47 -6.02
CA THR A 152 0.34 -12.03 -7.41
C THR A 152 -0.42 -10.70 -7.54
N ILE A 153 -1.45 -10.48 -6.70
CA ILE A 153 -2.17 -9.20 -6.68
C ILE A 153 -1.27 -8.07 -6.16
N LEU A 154 -0.54 -8.33 -5.08
CA LEU A 154 0.40 -7.36 -4.51
C LEU A 154 1.58 -7.07 -5.43
N MET A 155 1.95 -8.02 -6.32
CA MET A 155 2.93 -7.75 -7.38
C MET A 155 2.50 -6.63 -8.32
N GLY A 156 1.19 -6.41 -8.54
CA GLY A 156 0.70 -5.26 -9.29
C GLY A 156 1.21 -3.94 -8.71
N LEU A 157 1.18 -3.78 -7.38
CA LEU A 157 1.71 -2.61 -6.67
C LEU A 157 3.23 -2.45 -6.90
N THR A 158 3.98 -3.55 -6.82
CA THR A 158 5.44 -3.53 -7.02
C THR A 158 5.81 -3.21 -8.47
N VAL A 159 5.09 -3.76 -9.45
CA VAL A 159 5.29 -3.42 -10.87
C VAL A 159 4.97 -1.95 -11.10
N ALA A 160 3.96 -1.40 -10.42
CA ALA A 160 3.65 0.02 -10.49
C ALA A 160 4.82 0.89 -10.02
N THR A 161 5.53 0.53 -8.94
CA THR A 161 6.68 1.31 -8.46
C THR A 161 7.87 1.24 -9.41
N VAL A 162 8.11 0.08 -10.05
CA VAL A 162 9.28 -0.12 -10.93
C VAL A 162 9.06 0.46 -12.34
N ILE A 163 7.85 0.34 -12.89
CA ILE A 163 7.53 0.75 -14.27
C ILE A 163 6.53 1.88 -14.31
N GLY A 164 5.44 1.78 -13.53
CA GLY A 164 4.31 2.72 -13.58
C GLY A 164 4.70 4.13 -13.13
N VAL A 165 5.47 4.24 -12.04
CA VAL A 165 5.90 5.54 -11.51
C VAL A 165 6.89 6.24 -12.43
N PRO A 166 7.97 5.59 -12.94
CA PRO A 166 8.83 6.22 -13.95
C PRO A 166 8.06 6.65 -15.20
N PHE A 167 7.14 5.81 -15.70
CA PHE A 167 6.30 6.16 -16.84
C PHE A 167 5.41 7.38 -16.54
N ALA A 168 4.76 7.41 -15.37
CA ALA A 168 3.93 8.54 -14.94
C ALA A 168 4.74 9.84 -14.84
N ASN A 169 5.99 9.75 -14.41
CA ASN A 169 6.92 10.89 -14.35
C ASN A 169 7.23 11.43 -15.75
N LEU A 170 7.55 10.54 -16.71
CA LEU A 170 7.76 10.90 -18.12
C LEU A 170 6.52 11.55 -18.73
N VAL A 171 5.33 10.98 -18.51
CA VAL A 171 4.06 11.54 -18.98
C VAL A 171 3.78 12.90 -18.35
N SER A 172 4.00 13.05 -17.05
CA SER A 172 3.82 14.31 -16.34
C SER A 172 4.73 15.42 -16.90
N HIS A 173 5.98 15.08 -17.22
CA HIS A 173 6.92 16.01 -17.80
C HIS A 173 6.58 16.40 -19.25
N ALA A 174 6.16 15.42 -20.08
CA ALA A 174 5.89 15.65 -21.49
C ALA A 174 4.53 16.30 -21.78
N PHE A 175 3.49 15.90 -21.04
CA PHE A 175 2.09 16.27 -21.30
C PHE A 175 1.40 17.00 -20.14
N GLY A 176 2.06 17.09 -18.99
CA GLY A 176 1.55 17.68 -17.77
C GLY A 176 0.96 16.66 -16.77
N TRP A 177 0.98 17.02 -15.49
CA TRP A 177 0.62 16.16 -14.36
C TRP A 177 -0.83 15.61 -14.42
N ARG A 178 -1.74 16.33 -15.04
CA ARG A 178 -3.15 15.91 -15.18
C ARG A 178 -3.30 14.60 -15.94
N TRP A 179 -2.45 14.36 -16.93
CA TRP A 179 -2.46 13.13 -17.71
C TRP A 179 -2.11 11.90 -16.89
N THR A 180 -1.29 12.03 -15.84
CA THR A 180 -1.01 10.93 -14.93
C THR A 180 -2.29 10.39 -14.29
N PHE A 181 -3.14 11.27 -13.75
CA PHE A 181 -4.41 10.87 -13.13
C PHE A 181 -5.43 10.38 -14.16
N ALA A 182 -5.46 10.98 -15.35
CA ALA A 182 -6.33 10.54 -16.44
C ALA A 182 -6.00 9.11 -16.88
N ILE A 183 -4.70 8.78 -17.05
CA ILE A 183 -4.24 7.42 -17.39
C ILE A 183 -4.61 6.43 -16.28
N VAL A 184 -4.48 6.79 -15.02
CA VAL A 184 -4.90 5.93 -13.90
C VAL A 184 -6.41 5.68 -13.95
N SER A 185 -7.22 6.69 -14.26
CA SER A 185 -8.66 6.52 -14.44
C SER A 185 -8.98 5.52 -15.56
N VAL A 186 -8.28 5.60 -16.70
CA VAL A 186 -8.40 4.63 -17.80
C VAL A 186 -7.98 3.21 -17.37
N LEU A 187 -6.88 3.07 -16.64
CA LEU A 187 -6.42 1.76 -16.11
C LEU A 187 -7.47 1.14 -15.18
N ALA A 188 -8.14 1.97 -14.38
CA ALA A 188 -9.22 1.50 -13.51
C ALA A 188 -10.44 1.02 -14.34
N VAL A 189 -10.81 1.72 -15.41
CA VAL A 189 -11.88 1.28 -16.33
C VAL A 189 -11.49 -0.02 -17.05
N ILE A 190 -10.25 -0.15 -17.49
CA ILE A 190 -9.73 -1.42 -18.05
C ILE A 190 -9.84 -2.53 -17.02
N THR A 191 -9.46 -2.28 -15.76
CA THR A 191 -9.57 -3.26 -14.67
C THR A 191 -11.03 -3.68 -14.46
N MET A 192 -11.99 -2.74 -14.48
CA MET A 192 -13.42 -3.06 -14.41
C MET A 192 -13.84 -4.04 -15.50
N GLY A 193 -13.42 -3.76 -16.75
CA GLY A 193 -13.69 -4.63 -17.89
C GLY A 193 -13.09 -6.03 -17.72
N LEU A 194 -11.84 -6.12 -17.29
CA LEU A 194 -11.17 -7.40 -17.05
C LEU A 194 -11.83 -8.19 -15.92
N VAL A 195 -12.20 -7.53 -14.82
CA VAL A 195 -12.92 -8.16 -13.70
C VAL A 195 -14.30 -8.64 -14.16
N ALA A 196 -15.04 -7.83 -14.92
CA ALA A 196 -16.36 -8.22 -15.45
C ALA A 196 -16.30 -9.43 -16.39
N LEU A 197 -15.21 -9.57 -17.16
CA LEU A 197 -15.01 -10.66 -18.12
C LEU A 197 -14.51 -11.95 -17.45
N PHE A 198 -13.59 -11.85 -16.49
CA PHE A 198 -12.82 -13.00 -16.01
C PHE A 198 -13.15 -13.41 -14.57
N ALA A 199 -13.53 -12.47 -13.68
CA ALA A 199 -13.79 -12.81 -12.29
C ALA A 199 -14.96 -13.78 -12.13
N PRO A 200 -14.87 -14.75 -11.20
CA PRO A 200 -15.99 -15.65 -10.93
C PRO A 200 -17.17 -14.86 -10.37
N ARG A 201 -18.36 -15.19 -10.86
CA ARG A 201 -19.63 -14.61 -10.38
C ARG A 201 -20.08 -15.40 -9.15
N ASP A 202 -19.60 -15.00 -7.99
CA ASP A 202 -20.01 -15.53 -6.72
C ASP A 202 -21.40 -15.00 -6.30
N PRO A 203 -22.20 -15.78 -5.57
CA PRO A 203 -23.46 -15.30 -5.00
C PRO A 203 -23.21 -14.32 -3.84
N ALA A 204 -24.27 -13.64 -3.41
CA ALA A 204 -24.21 -12.84 -2.19
C ALA A 204 -23.95 -13.72 -0.94
N HIS A 205 -23.16 -13.21 -0.01
CA HIS A 205 -22.77 -13.93 1.21
C HIS A 205 -23.73 -13.57 2.37
N ALA A 206 -24.95 -14.15 2.37
CA ALA A 206 -25.99 -13.85 3.37
C ALA A 206 -25.55 -14.12 4.81
N ASP A 207 -24.72 -15.15 5.02
CA ASP A 207 -24.26 -15.60 6.34
C ASP A 207 -23.00 -14.86 6.86
N ALA A 208 -22.44 -13.93 6.06
CA ALA A 208 -21.29 -13.15 6.48
C ALA A 208 -21.66 -12.23 7.66
N SER A 209 -20.89 -12.31 8.73
CA SER A 209 -21.07 -11.48 9.93
C SER A 209 -19.95 -10.45 10.04
N PRO A 210 -20.18 -9.21 9.57
CA PRO A 210 -19.21 -8.11 9.70
C PRO A 210 -18.80 -7.84 11.16
N LEU A 211 -19.73 -8.05 12.10
CA LEU A 211 -19.49 -7.85 13.53
C LEU A 211 -18.48 -8.87 14.11
N ARG A 212 -18.38 -10.06 13.54
CA ARG A 212 -17.43 -11.09 13.97
C ARG A 212 -16.00 -10.66 13.64
N GLU A 213 -15.80 -10.06 12.47
CA GLU A 213 -14.51 -9.50 12.04
C GLU A 213 -14.04 -8.35 12.97
N LEU A 214 -14.97 -7.53 13.52
CA LEU A 214 -14.63 -6.48 14.48
C LEU A 214 -14.00 -7.02 15.78
N GLY A 215 -14.06 -8.33 16.01
CA GLY A 215 -13.38 -8.99 17.14
C GLY A 215 -11.84 -8.77 17.12
N ALA A 216 -11.22 -8.59 15.95
CA ALA A 216 -9.80 -8.25 15.83
C ALA A 216 -9.45 -6.97 16.60
N LEU A 217 -10.32 -5.96 16.56
CA LEU A 217 -10.11 -4.66 17.20
C LEU A 217 -10.06 -4.72 18.73
N LYS A 218 -10.53 -5.82 19.35
CA LYS A 218 -10.46 -6.05 20.80
C LYS A 218 -9.09 -6.57 21.25
N ARG A 219 -8.21 -6.94 20.30
CA ARG A 219 -6.92 -7.55 20.59
C ARG A 219 -5.80 -6.51 20.62
N SER A 220 -5.15 -6.32 21.76
CA SER A 220 -4.05 -5.35 21.92
C SER A 220 -2.87 -5.60 20.98
N GLN A 221 -2.56 -6.88 20.65
CA GLN A 221 -1.50 -7.23 19.72
C GLN A 221 -1.80 -6.76 18.29
N VAL A 222 -3.06 -6.71 17.88
CA VAL A 222 -3.46 -6.14 16.59
C VAL A 222 -3.12 -4.65 16.54
N TRP A 223 -3.53 -3.88 17.55
CA TRP A 223 -3.23 -2.44 17.62
C TRP A 223 -1.73 -2.13 17.69
N LEU A 224 -0.97 -2.91 18.46
CA LEU A 224 0.48 -2.74 18.54
C LEU A 224 1.14 -3.03 17.19
N THR A 225 0.72 -4.09 16.48
CA THR A 225 1.26 -4.42 15.15
C THR A 225 0.88 -3.36 14.12
N LEU A 226 -0.36 -2.86 14.14
CA LEU A 226 -0.80 -1.73 13.30
C LEU A 226 0.01 -0.46 13.60
N GLY A 227 0.26 -0.17 14.89
CA GLY A 227 1.08 0.96 15.32
C GLY A 227 2.52 0.88 14.80
N VAL A 228 3.12 -0.32 14.79
CA VAL A 228 4.46 -0.52 14.18
C VAL A 228 4.45 -0.10 12.72
N GLY A 229 3.43 -0.50 11.95
CA GLY A 229 3.30 -0.13 10.54
C GLY A 229 2.99 1.36 10.35
N ALA A 230 2.00 1.88 11.07
CA ALA A 230 1.50 3.25 10.92
C ALA A 230 2.57 4.31 11.25
N ILE A 231 3.48 4.03 12.15
CA ILE A 231 4.57 4.95 12.53
C ILE A 231 5.87 4.57 11.78
N GLY A 232 6.28 3.30 11.87
CA GLY A 232 7.60 2.86 11.38
C GLY A 232 7.78 2.97 9.87
N PHE A 233 6.72 2.76 9.09
CA PHE A 233 6.75 2.91 7.63
C PHE A 233 6.73 4.36 7.16
N GLY A 234 6.31 5.29 8.03
CA GLY A 234 6.23 6.72 7.73
C GLY A 234 7.57 7.34 7.30
N GLY A 235 8.69 6.77 7.77
CA GLY A 235 10.02 7.22 7.39
C GLY A 235 10.30 7.11 5.89
N MET A 236 9.95 5.99 5.29
CA MET A 236 10.09 5.76 3.86
C MET A 236 9.24 6.78 3.06
N PHE A 237 7.98 6.95 3.43
CA PHE A 237 7.08 7.89 2.76
C PHE A 237 7.49 9.35 2.93
N CYS A 238 8.09 9.70 4.08
CA CYS A 238 8.62 11.05 4.33
C CYS A 238 9.66 11.45 3.29
N VAL A 239 10.64 10.57 3.02
CA VAL A 239 11.67 10.82 2.00
C VAL A 239 11.08 10.71 0.59
N TYR A 240 10.30 9.66 0.31
CA TYR A 240 9.79 9.39 -1.02
C TYR A 240 8.91 10.53 -1.56
N ALA A 241 8.05 11.13 -0.71
CA ALA A 241 7.16 12.21 -1.11
C ALA A 241 7.91 13.47 -1.59
N TYR A 242 9.05 13.76 -1.01
CA TYR A 242 9.85 14.95 -1.34
C TYR A 242 11.14 14.62 -2.11
N LEU A 243 11.30 13.37 -2.55
CA LEU A 243 12.50 12.93 -3.26
C LEU A 243 12.74 13.73 -4.53
N ALA A 244 11.70 13.94 -5.36
CA ALA A 244 11.82 14.74 -6.59
C ALA A 244 12.27 16.16 -6.28
N SER A 245 11.68 16.82 -5.29
CA SER A 245 12.06 18.18 -4.86
C SER A 245 13.49 18.23 -4.32
N THR A 246 13.89 17.23 -3.53
CA THR A 246 15.27 17.13 -3.02
C THR A 246 16.28 16.97 -4.16
N LEU A 247 16.00 16.09 -5.13
CA LEU A 247 16.87 15.85 -6.28
C LEU A 247 17.06 17.11 -7.12
N GLN A 248 15.99 17.87 -7.33
CA GLN A 248 16.07 19.13 -8.07
C GLN A 248 16.78 20.24 -7.28
N ALA A 249 16.42 20.42 -6.01
CA ALA A 249 16.88 21.56 -5.21
C ALA A 249 18.25 21.34 -4.55
N VAL A 250 18.60 20.11 -4.18
CA VAL A 250 19.83 19.79 -3.43
C VAL A 250 20.86 19.08 -4.30
N THR A 251 20.42 18.03 -5.05
CA THR A 251 21.33 17.30 -5.96
C THR A 251 21.59 18.08 -7.24
N GLY A 252 20.67 18.98 -7.64
CA GLY A 252 20.82 19.83 -8.83
C GLY A 252 20.63 19.07 -10.15
N VAL A 253 19.88 17.95 -10.15
CA VAL A 253 19.64 17.16 -11.37
C VAL A 253 18.38 17.64 -12.10
N GLY A 254 18.40 17.47 -13.42
CA GLY A 254 17.24 17.76 -14.27
C GLY A 254 16.13 16.72 -14.13
N PRO A 255 14.92 17.06 -14.61
CA PRO A 255 13.74 16.19 -14.51
C PRO A 255 13.89 14.86 -15.24
N GLU A 256 14.79 14.76 -16.23
CA GLU A 256 15.07 13.54 -17.00
C GLU A 256 15.72 12.42 -16.15
N ILE A 257 16.35 12.77 -15.01
CA ILE A 257 16.98 11.80 -14.10
C ILE A 257 15.97 11.23 -13.11
N LEU A 258 14.89 11.96 -12.77
CA LEU A 258 13.92 11.56 -11.75
C LEU A 258 13.32 10.16 -11.98
N PRO A 259 12.90 9.77 -13.20
CA PRO A 259 12.33 8.45 -13.44
C PRO A 259 13.28 7.31 -13.05
N TRP A 260 14.57 7.49 -13.29
CA TRP A 260 15.60 6.48 -12.99
C TRP A 260 15.82 6.32 -11.49
N VAL A 261 15.81 7.42 -10.73
CA VAL A 261 15.94 7.36 -9.27
C VAL A 261 14.72 6.69 -8.64
N PHE A 262 13.51 6.99 -9.13
CA PHE A 262 12.29 6.31 -8.69
C PHE A 262 12.27 4.82 -9.08
N ALA A 263 12.81 4.46 -10.24
CA ALA A 263 12.98 3.06 -10.64
C ALA A 263 13.93 2.32 -9.68
N VAL A 264 15.05 2.94 -9.31
CA VAL A 264 16.01 2.39 -8.33
C VAL A 264 15.35 2.17 -6.97
N PHE A 265 14.54 3.13 -6.49
CA PHE A 265 13.73 2.95 -5.29
C PHE A 265 12.78 1.76 -5.42
N GLY A 266 12.06 1.66 -6.55
CA GLY A 266 11.14 0.55 -6.84
C GLY A 266 11.84 -0.82 -6.83
N ILE A 267 13.04 -0.91 -7.41
CA ILE A 267 13.86 -2.14 -7.36
C ILE A 267 14.25 -2.48 -5.92
N GLY A 268 14.66 -1.47 -5.12
CA GLY A 268 14.91 -1.64 -3.70
C GLY A 268 13.70 -2.19 -2.96
N MET A 269 12.51 -1.64 -3.22
CA MET A 269 11.25 -2.07 -2.63
C MET A 269 10.86 -3.51 -3.05
N PHE A 270 11.09 -3.87 -4.31
CA PHE A 270 10.87 -5.22 -4.82
C PHE A 270 11.75 -6.25 -4.11
N LEU A 271 13.05 -5.98 -4.03
CA LEU A 271 13.99 -6.87 -3.33
C LEU A 271 13.74 -6.90 -1.82
N GLY A 272 13.40 -5.76 -1.24
CA GLY A 272 13.01 -5.64 0.16
C GLY A 272 11.80 -6.51 0.51
N ASN A 273 10.77 -6.52 -0.33
CA ASN A 273 9.60 -7.39 -0.15
C ASN A 273 9.95 -8.88 -0.20
N ILE A 274 10.82 -9.30 -1.11
CA ILE A 274 11.30 -10.70 -1.19
C ILE A 274 12.09 -11.06 0.08
N LEU A 275 13.05 -10.23 0.47
CA LEU A 275 13.88 -10.45 1.65
C LEU A 275 13.08 -10.38 2.94
N GLY A 276 12.11 -9.47 3.04
CA GLY A 276 11.21 -9.35 4.17
C GLY A 276 10.33 -10.58 4.35
N ALA A 277 9.74 -11.09 3.27
CA ALA A 277 8.96 -12.33 3.30
C ALA A 277 9.84 -13.52 3.71
N TRP A 278 11.02 -13.66 3.12
CA TRP A 278 11.98 -14.71 3.49
C TRP A 278 12.40 -14.62 4.99
N ALA A 279 12.63 -13.41 5.50
CA ALA A 279 12.98 -13.20 6.91
C ALA A 279 11.77 -13.52 7.81
N ALA A 280 10.55 -13.15 7.41
CA ALA A 280 9.33 -13.48 8.14
C ALA A 280 9.16 -15.00 8.29
N ASP A 281 9.41 -15.76 7.20
CA ASP A 281 9.34 -17.23 7.23
C ASP A 281 10.39 -17.86 8.14
N ARG A 282 11.58 -17.25 8.28
CA ARG A 282 12.70 -17.78 9.06
C ARG A 282 12.68 -17.43 10.53
N ILE A 283 12.44 -16.16 10.84
CA ILE A 283 12.56 -15.61 12.18
C ILE A 283 11.27 -14.96 12.70
N GLY A 284 10.21 -14.93 11.87
CA GLY A 284 8.91 -14.39 12.26
C GLY A 284 8.93 -12.89 12.54
N PHE A 285 8.18 -12.47 13.57
CA PHE A 285 8.00 -11.06 13.94
C PHE A 285 9.30 -10.29 14.28
N PRO A 286 10.38 -10.88 14.82
CA PRO A 286 11.70 -10.22 14.97
C PRO A 286 12.25 -9.59 13.68
N ALA A 287 11.90 -10.11 12.50
CA ALA A 287 12.30 -9.52 11.23
C ALA A 287 11.84 -8.07 11.10
N ALA A 288 10.68 -7.71 11.68
CA ALA A 288 10.18 -6.33 11.68
C ALA A 288 11.14 -5.39 12.42
N GLY A 289 11.67 -5.81 13.57
CA GLY A 289 12.66 -5.03 14.33
C GLY A 289 13.95 -4.77 13.53
N GLY A 290 14.45 -5.80 12.83
CA GLY A 290 15.64 -5.67 11.96
C GLY A 290 15.39 -4.72 10.79
N LEU A 291 14.23 -4.81 10.15
CA LEU A 291 13.86 -3.93 9.03
C LEU A 291 13.64 -2.47 9.46
N LEU A 292 13.10 -2.24 10.66
CA LEU A 292 12.95 -0.88 11.21
C LEU A 292 14.30 -0.23 11.51
N LEU A 293 15.26 -0.98 12.07
CA LEU A 293 16.62 -0.50 12.29
C LEU A 293 17.36 -0.28 10.97
N TRP A 294 17.19 -1.17 9.99
CA TRP A 294 17.69 -0.99 8.63
C TRP A 294 17.15 0.31 8.02
N SER A 295 15.83 0.52 8.09
CA SER A 295 15.19 1.74 7.56
C SER A 295 15.70 2.98 8.28
N ALA A 296 15.83 2.97 9.61
CA ALA A 296 16.37 4.09 10.37
C ALA A 296 17.80 4.43 9.95
N ALA A 297 18.67 3.42 9.74
CA ALA A 297 20.04 3.61 9.29
C ALA A 297 20.10 4.20 7.86
N ALA A 298 19.32 3.64 6.93
CA ALA A 298 19.25 4.14 5.55
C ALA A 298 18.74 5.59 5.50
N LEU A 299 17.72 5.91 6.30
CA LEU A 299 17.15 7.26 6.39
C LEU A 299 18.13 8.26 7.04
N ALA A 300 18.92 7.82 8.03
CA ALA A 300 19.99 8.65 8.63
C ALA A 300 21.09 8.99 7.64
N LEU A 301 21.35 8.14 6.64
CA LEU A 301 22.36 8.41 5.59
C LEU A 301 21.84 9.38 4.53
N TYR A 302 20.51 9.52 4.36
CA TYR A 302 19.91 10.30 3.29
C TYR A 302 20.36 11.77 3.24
N PRO A 303 20.41 12.55 4.35
CA PRO A 303 20.84 13.93 4.32
C PRO A 303 22.28 14.13 3.81
N PHE A 304 23.16 13.18 4.10
CA PHE A 304 24.57 13.21 3.65
C PHE A 304 24.72 12.77 2.19
N ALA A 305 23.83 11.90 1.71
CA ALA A 305 23.83 11.40 0.33
C ALA A 305 23.17 12.37 -0.64
N ALA A 306 22.19 13.17 -0.19
CA ALA A 306 21.37 14.05 -1.02
C ALA A 306 22.14 14.99 -1.96
N PRO A 307 23.33 15.56 -1.60
CA PRO A 307 24.09 16.41 -2.51
C PRO A 307 24.71 15.66 -3.72
N HIS A 308 24.81 14.33 -3.68
CA HIS A 308 25.56 13.54 -4.67
C HIS A 308 24.65 12.50 -5.33
N LEU A 309 24.44 12.58 -6.64
CA LEU A 309 23.52 11.71 -7.38
C LEU A 309 23.74 10.22 -7.11
N TRP A 310 24.98 9.73 -7.23
CA TRP A 310 25.27 8.31 -7.06
C TRP A 310 25.07 7.84 -5.62
N ALA A 311 25.41 8.69 -4.65
CA ALA A 311 25.19 8.37 -3.24
C ALA A 311 23.70 8.33 -2.90
N VAL A 312 22.93 9.29 -3.38
CA VAL A 312 21.48 9.31 -3.13
C VAL A 312 20.78 8.14 -3.82
N MET A 313 21.21 7.71 -5.00
CA MET A 313 20.67 6.51 -5.66
C MET A 313 20.87 5.24 -4.81
N VAL A 314 22.08 5.06 -4.24
CA VAL A 314 22.36 3.93 -3.35
C VAL A 314 21.47 3.99 -2.10
N VAL A 315 21.40 5.16 -1.46
CA VAL A 315 20.63 5.32 -0.21
C VAL A 315 19.12 5.17 -0.47
N VAL A 316 18.62 5.69 -1.60
CA VAL A 316 17.21 5.53 -2.00
C VAL A 316 16.86 4.06 -2.28
N PHE A 317 17.77 3.29 -2.88
CA PHE A 317 17.63 1.84 -3.01
C PHE A 317 17.53 1.15 -1.63
N LEU A 318 18.40 1.53 -0.68
CA LEU A 318 18.37 0.98 0.69
C LEU A 318 17.07 1.36 1.44
N ILE A 319 16.59 2.59 1.27
CA ILE A 319 15.30 3.05 1.85
C ILE A 319 14.15 2.22 1.27
N GLY A 320 14.14 1.99 -0.06
CA GLY A 320 13.17 1.12 -0.72
C GLY A 320 13.19 -0.30 -0.12
N GLY A 321 14.37 -0.82 0.21
CA GLY A 321 14.54 -2.13 0.86
C GLY A 321 13.77 -2.29 2.18
N GLY A 322 13.48 -1.19 2.87
CA GLY A 322 12.58 -1.15 4.04
C GLY A 322 11.14 -1.58 3.74
N GLY A 323 10.73 -1.61 2.45
CA GLY A 323 9.42 -2.10 2.00
C GLY A 323 9.06 -3.50 2.48
N GLY A 324 10.06 -4.34 2.75
CA GLY A 324 9.88 -5.68 3.32
C GLY A 324 9.14 -5.74 4.65
N LEU A 325 9.09 -4.64 5.40
CA LEU A 325 8.33 -4.54 6.64
C LEU A 325 6.84 -4.89 6.43
N GLY A 326 6.29 -4.57 5.26
CA GLY A 326 4.91 -4.85 4.90
C GLY A 326 4.52 -6.31 5.01
N SER A 327 5.32 -7.18 4.41
CA SER A 327 5.08 -8.64 4.41
C SER A 327 5.15 -9.21 5.82
N VAL A 328 6.11 -8.76 6.64
CA VAL A 328 6.28 -9.22 8.02
C VAL A 328 5.07 -8.84 8.88
N LEU A 329 4.61 -7.58 8.78
CA LEU A 329 3.46 -7.10 9.55
C LEU A 329 2.15 -7.74 9.08
N GLN A 330 1.99 -7.98 7.78
CA GLN A 330 0.83 -8.69 7.23
C GLN A 330 0.71 -10.08 7.84
N THR A 331 1.78 -10.86 7.84
CA THR A 331 1.82 -12.20 8.45
C THR A 331 1.52 -12.11 9.95
N ARG A 332 2.18 -11.19 10.66
CA ARG A 332 1.95 -11.01 12.10
C ARG A 332 0.51 -10.65 12.44
N LEU A 333 -0.13 -9.78 11.66
CA LEU A 333 -1.53 -9.41 11.86
C LEU A 333 -2.46 -10.61 11.70
N MET A 334 -2.23 -11.46 10.71
CA MET A 334 -3.00 -12.70 10.52
C MET A 334 -2.85 -13.63 11.72
N ASP A 335 -1.62 -13.80 12.24
CA ASP A 335 -1.35 -14.65 13.40
C ASP A 335 -2.07 -14.17 14.66
N VAL A 336 -2.11 -12.85 14.92
CA VAL A 336 -2.66 -12.29 16.15
C VAL A 336 -4.16 -11.98 16.08
N ALA A 337 -4.76 -11.98 14.88
CA ALA A 337 -6.18 -11.67 14.66
C ALA A 337 -7.11 -12.83 15.03
N GLY A 338 -6.60 -14.09 15.07
CA GLY A 338 -7.43 -15.28 15.27
C GLY A 338 -8.41 -15.47 14.12
N ASP A 339 -9.72 -15.55 14.39
CA ASP A 339 -10.75 -15.78 13.38
C ASP A 339 -11.07 -14.55 12.50
N ALA A 340 -10.56 -13.35 12.87
CA ALA A 340 -10.85 -12.09 12.18
C ALA A 340 -9.72 -11.67 11.21
N GLN A 341 -9.23 -12.62 10.43
CA GLN A 341 -8.05 -12.41 9.55
C GLN A 341 -8.33 -11.44 8.40
N THR A 342 -9.57 -11.39 7.91
CA THR A 342 -9.95 -10.54 6.78
C THR A 342 -9.85 -9.06 7.12
N LEU A 343 -10.44 -8.65 8.25
CA LEU A 343 -10.35 -7.28 8.71
C LEU A 343 -8.91 -6.91 9.07
N ALA A 344 -8.17 -7.81 9.73
CA ALA A 344 -6.77 -7.57 10.07
C ALA A 344 -5.90 -7.31 8.82
N ALA A 345 -6.13 -8.07 7.74
CA ALA A 345 -5.48 -7.86 6.46
C ALA A 345 -5.84 -6.50 5.84
N ALA A 346 -7.11 -6.10 5.87
CA ALA A 346 -7.55 -4.79 5.39
C ALA A 346 -6.96 -3.64 6.22
N LEU A 347 -6.91 -3.79 7.54
CA LEU A 347 -6.34 -2.80 8.46
C LEU A 347 -4.82 -2.63 8.27
N ASN A 348 -4.10 -3.63 7.75
CA ASN A 348 -2.70 -3.46 7.38
C ASN A 348 -2.53 -2.35 6.34
N HIS A 349 -3.38 -2.31 5.31
CA HIS A 349 -3.38 -1.23 4.32
C HIS A 349 -3.75 0.12 4.94
N SER A 350 -4.66 0.15 5.92
CA SER A 350 -4.96 1.37 6.68
C SER A 350 -3.75 1.85 7.49
N ALA A 351 -3.00 0.96 8.13
CA ALA A 351 -1.79 1.30 8.86
C ALA A 351 -0.71 1.88 7.93
N PHE A 352 -0.47 1.25 6.77
CA PHE A 352 0.48 1.78 5.77
C PHE A 352 0.05 3.13 5.23
N ASN A 353 -1.24 3.32 4.99
CA ASN A 353 -1.73 4.61 4.52
C ASN A 353 -1.76 5.66 5.64
N THR A 354 -1.86 5.28 6.91
CA THR A 354 -1.57 6.20 8.03
C THR A 354 -0.11 6.67 7.98
N ALA A 355 0.83 5.76 7.74
CA ALA A 355 2.25 6.10 7.55
C ALA A 355 2.46 6.99 6.31
N ASN A 356 1.74 6.69 5.21
CA ASN A 356 1.74 7.46 3.97
C ASN A 356 1.16 8.88 4.14
N ALA A 357 0.22 9.08 5.07
CA ALA A 357 -0.27 10.41 5.45
C ALA A 357 0.73 11.14 6.38
N LEU A 358 1.21 10.43 7.40
CA LEU A 358 2.04 10.99 8.46
C LEU A 358 3.43 11.40 7.97
N GLY A 359 4.05 10.57 7.12
CA GLY A 359 5.39 10.83 6.58
C GLY A 359 5.48 12.17 5.83
N PRO A 360 4.71 12.37 4.75
CA PRO A 360 4.70 13.64 4.01
C PRO A 360 4.29 14.83 4.86
N LEU A 361 3.33 14.66 5.78
CA LEU A 361 2.90 15.73 6.69
C LEU A 361 4.06 16.21 7.57
N LEU A 362 4.73 15.29 8.27
CA LEU A 362 5.83 15.66 9.18
C LEU A 362 7.07 16.14 8.41
N GLY A 363 7.36 15.52 7.25
CA GLY A 363 8.43 15.99 6.35
C GLY A 363 8.16 17.39 5.82
N GLY A 364 6.91 17.65 5.40
CA GLY A 364 6.48 18.98 4.94
C GLY A 364 6.57 20.03 6.03
N LEU A 365 6.18 19.73 7.27
CA LEU A 365 6.33 20.62 8.41
C LEU A 365 7.80 20.97 8.70
N ALA A 366 8.72 19.98 8.62
CA ALA A 366 10.14 20.23 8.80
C ALA A 366 10.71 21.11 7.68
N ILE A 367 10.31 20.89 6.43
CA ILE A 367 10.73 21.72 5.29
C ILE A 367 10.17 23.15 5.45
N ALA A 368 8.90 23.32 5.79
CA ALA A 368 8.25 24.60 6.01
C ALA A 368 8.87 25.38 7.19
N ALA A 369 9.36 24.67 8.21
CA ALA A 369 10.10 25.24 9.34
C ALA A 369 11.55 25.68 8.97
N GLY A 370 11.98 25.51 7.71
CA GLY A 370 13.27 25.96 7.22
C GLY A 370 14.44 24.98 7.40
N TYR A 371 14.19 23.73 7.81
CA TYR A 371 15.26 22.72 7.97
C TYR A 371 15.78 22.16 6.64
N GLY A 372 15.17 22.56 5.50
CA GLY A 372 15.59 22.17 4.16
C GLY A 372 15.11 20.77 3.75
N TRP A 373 15.24 20.45 2.46
CA TRP A 373 14.72 19.24 1.83
C TRP A 373 15.29 17.94 2.39
N ALA A 374 16.59 17.95 2.73
CA ALA A 374 17.27 16.77 3.27
C ALA A 374 16.82 16.39 4.69
N SER A 375 16.13 17.30 5.42
CA SER A 375 15.61 17.05 6.76
C SER A 375 14.58 15.89 6.81
N THR A 376 13.96 15.57 5.68
CA THR A 376 13.05 14.43 5.54
C THR A 376 13.72 13.11 5.94
N GLY A 377 15.04 12.99 5.77
CA GLY A 377 15.81 11.83 6.26
C GLY A 377 15.81 11.73 7.78
N TRP A 378 16.03 12.83 8.50
CA TRP A 378 16.03 12.86 9.96
C TRP A 378 14.65 12.61 10.55
N VAL A 379 13.62 13.24 9.98
CA VAL A 379 12.21 12.97 10.35
C VAL A 379 11.87 11.51 10.12
N GLY A 380 12.27 10.98 8.97
CA GLY A 380 12.05 9.58 8.61
C GLY A 380 12.75 8.60 9.56
N MET A 381 14.00 8.88 9.94
CA MET A 381 14.73 8.11 10.96
C MET A 381 13.96 8.09 12.28
N GLY A 382 13.48 9.25 12.74
CA GLY A 382 12.69 9.36 13.97
C GLY A 382 11.41 8.51 13.93
N LEU A 383 10.70 8.50 12.79
CA LEU A 383 9.51 7.67 12.58
C LEU A 383 9.85 6.17 12.61
N SER A 384 10.92 5.75 11.94
CA SER A 384 11.36 4.33 11.96
C SER A 384 11.77 3.89 13.37
N LEU A 385 12.45 4.72 14.14
CA LEU A 385 12.80 4.46 15.53
C LEU A 385 11.55 4.46 16.44
N GLY A 386 10.58 5.33 16.20
CA GLY A 386 9.28 5.31 16.88
C GLY A 386 8.53 4.00 16.64
N GLY A 387 8.51 3.53 15.38
CA GLY A 387 7.97 2.21 15.02
C GLY A 387 8.72 1.08 15.73
N PHE A 388 10.05 1.18 15.82
CA PHE A 388 10.88 0.20 16.54
C PHE A 388 10.56 0.18 18.04
N ALA A 389 10.34 1.32 18.68
CA ALA A 389 9.92 1.38 20.08
C ALA A 389 8.58 0.67 20.30
N ILE A 390 7.59 0.88 19.40
CA ILE A 390 6.31 0.17 19.46
C ILE A 390 6.51 -1.34 19.22
N PHE A 391 7.40 -1.74 18.29
CA PHE A 391 7.77 -3.14 18.06
C PHE A 391 8.29 -3.79 19.33
N VAL A 392 9.20 -3.14 20.07
CA VAL A 392 9.74 -3.66 21.34
C VAL A 392 8.62 -3.90 22.35
N VAL A 393 7.68 -2.95 22.49
CA VAL A 393 6.52 -3.13 23.36
C VAL A 393 5.65 -4.32 22.91
N ALA A 394 5.36 -4.41 21.59
CA ALA A 394 4.59 -5.53 21.04
C ALA A 394 5.25 -6.89 21.29
N TRP A 395 6.56 -6.94 21.14
CA TRP A 395 7.38 -8.13 21.38
C TRP A 395 7.33 -8.58 22.84
N VAL A 396 7.61 -7.67 23.77
CA VAL A 396 7.62 -7.96 25.23
C VAL A 396 6.22 -8.39 25.72
N VAL A 397 5.16 -7.70 25.30
CA VAL A 397 3.78 -8.04 25.67
C VAL A 397 3.38 -9.40 25.07
N GLY A 398 3.80 -9.70 23.83
CA GLY A 398 3.55 -10.97 23.16
C GLY A 398 4.24 -12.13 23.85
N SER A 399 5.52 -12.00 24.19
CA SER A 399 6.31 -13.04 24.85
C SER A 399 5.79 -13.40 26.25
N ARG A 400 5.35 -12.39 27.02
CA ARG A 400 4.75 -12.62 28.36
C ARG A 400 3.41 -13.37 28.31
N ARG A 401 2.64 -13.26 27.20
CA ARG A 401 1.40 -14.02 27.03
C ARG A 401 1.63 -15.47 26.59
N ALA A 402 2.68 -15.72 25.83
CA ALA A 402 3.06 -17.08 25.42
C ALA A 402 3.67 -17.91 26.57
N ALA A 403 4.18 -17.24 27.60
CA ALA A 403 4.77 -17.86 28.80
C ALA A 403 3.73 -18.15 29.93
N ARG A 404 2.49 -17.70 29.76
CA ARG A 404 1.33 -17.99 30.64
C ARG A 404 0.39 -18.98 30.00
#